data_c93938ef1e5b0c2b7da0c3a481f063a9
#
_entry.id   c93938ef1e5b0c2b7da0c3a481f063a9
#
_cell.length_a   1.000
_cell.length_b   1.000
_cell.length_c   1.000
_cell.angle_alpha   90.00
_cell.angle_beta   90.00
_cell.angle_gamma   90.00
#
_symmetry.space_group_name_H-M   'P 1'
#
loop_
_entity.id
_entity.type
_entity.pdbx_description
1 polymer ?
#
loop_
_entity_poly.entity_id
_entity_poly.type
_entity_poly.pdbx_seq_one_letter_code
_entity_poly.pdbx_strand_id
1 'polypeptide(L)'
;MRARITFTKQGALRYTGHLDLHRLWERAMRRADLPLSYSQGFHPQPKISIAAALPLGFSSLGEVLDVRFNEELATEEIIARLAGSLPKDIQITQVESVDERAPALQTQVLSAEYQVHLTEPVTGSLLKRAIEEIKSATTLPRERRGKFYDLRPLIELLDMETDANGKHCIFMTLTAREGATGRPEEVLNTLGIEPEYTRVERTRLIFQK
;
A
#
# COMPACT_ATOMS: atom_id res chain seq x y z
N MET A 1 11.77 -15.89 -15.56
CA MET A 1 11.81 -15.62 -14.09
C MET A 1 10.72 -14.63 -13.68
N ARG A 2 10.06 -14.88 -12.54
CA ARG A 2 9.17 -13.91 -11.87
C ARG A 2 9.85 -13.43 -10.59
N ALA A 3 10.07 -12.13 -10.46
CA ALA A 3 10.66 -11.53 -9.27
C ALA A 3 9.60 -10.68 -8.55
N ARG A 4 9.61 -10.72 -7.21
CA ARG A 4 8.83 -9.86 -6.34
C ARG A 4 9.75 -8.82 -5.72
N ILE A 5 9.37 -7.56 -5.83
CA ILE A 5 10.12 -6.42 -5.30
C ILE A 5 9.28 -5.73 -4.23
N THR A 6 9.81 -5.65 -3.02
CA THR A 6 9.25 -4.83 -1.95
C THR A 6 10.00 -3.50 -1.91
N PHE A 7 9.26 -2.39 -1.80
CA PHE A 7 9.85 -1.07 -1.89
C PHE A 7 9.09 -0.03 -1.07
N THR A 8 9.76 1.06 -0.75
CA THR A 8 9.15 2.22 -0.10
C THR A 8 8.64 3.23 -1.14
N LYS A 9 7.61 4.00 -0.79
CA LYS A 9 7.13 5.14 -1.56
C LYS A 9 6.98 6.35 -0.64
N GLN A 10 7.91 7.29 -0.75
CA GLN A 10 8.07 8.37 0.23
C GLN A 10 8.07 9.76 -0.44
N GLY A 11 8.23 10.80 0.34
CA GLY A 11 8.46 12.17 -0.11
C GLY A 11 7.38 12.69 -1.06
N ALA A 12 7.80 13.33 -2.14
CA ALA A 12 6.89 13.88 -3.16
C ALA A 12 6.13 12.80 -3.95
N LEU A 13 6.68 11.58 -4.01
CA LEU A 13 6.03 10.48 -4.73
C LEU A 13 4.72 10.02 -4.09
N ARG A 14 4.43 10.39 -2.83
CA ARG A 14 3.12 10.14 -2.22
C ARG A 14 1.96 10.71 -3.06
N TYR A 15 2.21 11.72 -3.88
CA TYR A 15 1.23 12.31 -4.79
C TYR A 15 1.22 11.68 -6.19
N THR A 16 1.96 10.60 -6.40
CA THR A 16 1.96 9.85 -7.64
C THR A 16 0.83 8.82 -7.65
N GLY A 17 -0.02 8.86 -8.67
CA GLY A 17 -1.12 7.90 -8.85
C GLY A 17 -0.63 6.50 -9.21
N HIS A 18 -1.53 5.52 -9.11
CA HIS A 18 -1.20 4.09 -9.36
C HIS A 18 -0.65 3.86 -10.78
N LEU A 19 -1.28 4.47 -11.79
CA LEU A 19 -0.84 4.31 -13.19
C LEU A 19 0.52 4.98 -13.44
N ASP A 20 0.78 6.12 -12.80
CA ASP A 20 2.05 6.82 -12.96
C ASP A 20 3.18 6.09 -12.20
N LEU A 21 2.88 5.48 -11.05
CA LEU A 21 3.81 4.61 -10.36
C LEU A 21 4.17 3.39 -11.20
N HIS A 22 3.19 2.78 -11.88
CA HIS A 22 3.44 1.67 -12.82
C HIS A 22 4.37 2.11 -13.96
N ARG A 23 4.09 3.27 -14.58
CA ARG A 23 4.94 3.85 -15.65
C ARG A 23 6.34 4.20 -15.14
N LEU A 24 6.45 4.67 -13.90
CA LEU A 24 7.75 4.96 -13.27
C LEU A 24 8.60 3.69 -13.19
N TRP A 25 8.02 2.59 -12.72
CA TRP A 25 8.69 1.30 -12.63
C TRP A 25 9.08 0.75 -14.02
N GLU A 26 8.19 0.82 -15.00
CA GLU A 26 8.47 0.45 -16.38
C GLU A 26 9.69 1.22 -16.92
N ARG A 27 9.69 2.54 -16.75
CA ARG A 27 10.81 3.38 -17.22
C ARG A 27 12.10 3.11 -16.46
N ALA A 28 12.05 2.85 -15.16
CA ALA A 28 13.21 2.53 -14.35
C ALA A 28 13.84 1.20 -14.80
N MET A 29 13.03 0.17 -15.00
CA MET A 29 13.50 -1.15 -15.45
C MET A 29 14.09 -1.10 -16.86
N ARG A 30 13.50 -0.32 -17.77
CA ARG A 30 14.05 -0.11 -19.12
C ARG A 30 15.40 0.63 -19.09
N ARG A 31 15.54 1.66 -18.23
CA ARG A 31 16.83 2.36 -18.07
C ARG A 31 17.91 1.49 -17.44
N ALA A 32 17.50 0.55 -16.60
CA ALA A 32 18.39 -0.43 -15.98
C ALA A 32 18.77 -1.60 -16.93
N ASP A 33 18.30 -1.55 -18.17
CA ASP A 33 18.50 -2.59 -19.18
C ASP A 33 18.12 -4.00 -18.68
N LEU A 34 17.02 -4.09 -17.91
CA LEU A 34 16.49 -5.36 -17.43
C LEU A 34 15.68 -6.05 -18.54
N PRO A 35 15.86 -7.37 -18.74
CA PRO A 35 15.23 -8.13 -19.83
C PRO A 35 13.74 -8.40 -19.58
N LEU A 36 12.93 -7.34 -19.60
CA LEU A 36 11.49 -7.39 -19.33
C LEU A 36 10.73 -8.34 -20.25
N SER A 37 9.86 -9.13 -19.68
CA SER A 37 8.87 -9.92 -20.43
C SER A 37 7.64 -9.08 -20.75
N TYR A 38 7.10 -9.23 -21.96
CA TYR A 38 5.94 -8.48 -22.44
C TYR A 38 4.73 -9.39 -22.67
N SER A 39 3.54 -8.78 -22.64
CA SER A 39 2.31 -9.46 -23.04
C SER A 39 2.30 -9.73 -24.54
N GLN A 40 1.50 -10.71 -24.97
CA GLN A 40 1.25 -10.97 -26.39
C GLN A 40 0.17 -9.98 -26.90
N GLY A 41 0.22 -9.67 -28.21
CA GLY A 41 -0.79 -8.83 -28.86
C GLY A 41 -0.22 -7.62 -29.58
N PHE A 42 -1.09 -6.78 -30.13
CA PHE A 42 -0.71 -5.62 -30.95
C PHE A 42 -0.06 -4.46 -30.17
N HIS A 43 -0.31 -4.40 -28.85
CA HIS A 43 0.27 -3.40 -27.96
C HIS A 43 0.93 -4.09 -26.75
N PRO A 44 2.12 -4.68 -26.92
CA PRO A 44 2.79 -5.40 -25.84
C PRO A 44 3.04 -4.49 -24.63
N GLN A 45 2.60 -4.93 -23.47
CA GLN A 45 2.86 -4.24 -22.20
C GLN A 45 3.83 -5.06 -21.35
N PRO A 46 4.76 -4.43 -20.62
CA PRO A 46 5.64 -5.15 -19.73
C PRO A 46 4.82 -5.84 -18.64
N LYS A 47 5.19 -7.06 -18.31
CA LYS A 47 4.51 -7.86 -17.28
C LYS A 47 4.93 -7.41 -15.89
N ILE A 48 4.43 -6.24 -15.47
CA ILE A 48 4.59 -5.65 -14.13
C ILE A 48 3.23 -5.61 -13.47
N SER A 49 3.13 -6.04 -12.22
CA SER A 49 1.90 -6.05 -11.43
C SER A 49 2.16 -5.45 -10.05
N ILE A 50 1.48 -4.38 -9.68
CA ILE A 50 1.54 -3.80 -8.33
C ILE A 50 0.44 -4.44 -7.48
N ALA A 51 0.74 -4.82 -6.24
CA ALA A 51 -0.13 -5.60 -5.37
C ALA A 51 -1.46 -4.91 -5.05
N ALA A 52 -1.40 -3.65 -4.64
CA ALA A 52 -2.58 -2.87 -4.29
C ALA A 52 -2.35 -1.38 -4.56
N ALA A 53 -3.38 -0.70 -5.05
CA ALA A 53 -3.30 0.75 -5.21
C ALA A 53 -3.11 1.44 -3.86
N LEU A 54 -2.25 2.46 -3.83
CA LEU A 54 -2.07 3.36 -2.69
C LEU A 54 -2.76 4.68 -3.03
N PRO A 55 -3.65 5.21 -2.16
CA PRO A 55 -4.29 6.50 -2.38
C PRO A 55 -3.29 7.64 -2.53
N LEU A 56 -3.69 8.70 -3.22
CA LEU A 56 -2.88 9.93 -3.34
C LEU A 56 -2.68 10.55 -1.96
N GLY A 57 -1.49 11.07 -1.72
CA GLY A 57 -1.12 11.67 -0.44
C GLY A 57 -0.55 10.67 0.57
N PHE A 58 -0.70 9.36 0.35
CA PHE A 58 -0.18 8.34 1.25
C PHE A 58 1.26 7.97 0.92
N SER A 59 2.08 7.83 1.95
CA SER A 59 3.39 7.18 1.89
C SER A 59 3.28 5.68 2.17
N SER A 60 4.34 4.95 1.88
CA SER A 60 4.42 3.52 2.21
C SER A 60 5.84 3.07 2.48
N LEU A 61 5.97 2.14 3.44
CA LEU A 61 7.21 1.43 3.76
C LEU A 61 7.27 0.04 3.10
N GLY A 62 6.14 -0.47 2.59
CA GLY A 62 6.04 -1.84 2.10
C GLY A 62 5.08 -2.00 0.91
N GLU A 63 5.35 -1.30 -0.19
CA GLU A 63 4.70 -1.59 -1.47
C GLU A 63 5.32 -2.84 -2.09
N VAL A 64 4.51 -3.58 -2.83
CA VAL A 64 4.96 -4.81 -3.48
C VAL A 64 4.56 -4.81 -4.95
N LEU A 65 5.50 -5.18 -5.80
CA LEU A 65 5.24 -5.48 -7.21
C LEU A 65 5.85 -6.82 -7.61
N ASP A 66 5.24 -7.47 -8.59
CA ASP A 66 5.82 -8.58 -9.31
C ASP A 66 6.18 -8.13 -10.72
N VAL A 67 7.33 -8.59 -11.21
CA VAL A 67 7.81 -8.38 -12.58
C VAL A 67 8.25 -9.69 -13.19
N ARG A 68 8.08 -9.85 -14.51
CA ARG A 68 8.57 -11.01 -15.24
C ARG A 68 9.72 -10.61 -16.15
N PHE A 69 10.77 -11.42 -16.12
CA PHE A 69 11.94 -11.31 -16.99
C PHE A 69 11.99 -12.48 -17.97
N ASN A 70 12.61 -12.26 -19.12
CA ASN A 70 12.83 -13.31 -20.14
C ASN A 70 13.97 -14.25 -19.77
N GLU A 71 14.81 -13.85 -18.81
CA GLU A 71 16.00 -14.55 -18.35
C GLU A 71 15.96 -14.74 -16.83
N GLU A 72 16.74 -15.69 -16.33
CA GLU A 72 17.03 -15.81 -14.91
C GLU A 72 18.08 -14.77 -14.51
N LEU A 73 17.82 -14.04 -13.45
CA LEU A 73 18.69 -13.02 -12.88
C LEU A 73 18.88 -13.27 -11.38
N ALA A 74 20.09 -13.00 -10.88
CA ALA A 74 20.30 -12.94 -9.44
C ALA A 74 19.55 -11.74 -8.83
N THR A 75 19.00 -11.92 -7.65
CA THR A 75 18.25 -10.84 -6.96
C THR A 75 19.13 -9.62 -6.69
N GLU A 76 20.40 -9.83 -6.36
CA GLU A 76 21.41 -8.80 -6.14
C GLU A 76 21.70 -8.00 -7.42
N GLU A 77 21.69 -8.66 -8.58
CA GLU A 77 21.86 -8.02 -9.88
C GLU A 77 20.68 -7.10 -10.20
N ILE A 78 19.45 -7.53 -9.94
CA ILE A 78 18.26 -6.70 -10.12
C ILE A 78 18.35 -5.43 -9.25
N ILE A 79 18.73 -5.58 -7.98
CA ILE A 79 18.91 -4.44 -7.04
C ILE A 79 19.98 -3.49 -7.57
N ALA A 80 21.16 -4.01 -7.96
CA ALA A 80 22.29 -3.21 -8.40
C ALA A 80 21.95 -2.41 -9.69
N ARG A 81 21.29 -3.03 -10.66
CA ARG A 81 20.89 -2.37 -11.91
C ARG A 81 19.82 -1.28 -11.67
N LEU A 82 18.88 -1.50 -10.75
CA LEU A 82 17.81 -0.55 -10.43
C LEU A 82 18.27 0.63 -9.57
N ALA A 83 19.33 0.50 -8.78
CA ALA A 83 19.77 1.51 -7.81
C ALA A 83 20.00 2.90 -8.46
N GLY A 84 20.56 2.96 -9.67
CA GLY A 84 20.80 4.22 -10.41
C GLY A 84 19.61 4.70 -11.25
N SER A 85 18.53 3.91 -11.34
CA SER A 85 17.40 4.16 -12.23
C SER A 85 16.12 4.60 -11.49
N LEU A 86 16.07 4.44 -10.18
CA LEU A 86 14.94 4.83 -9.34
C LEU A 86 15.12 6.25 -8.77
N PRO A 87 14.04 7.01 -8.57
CA PRO A 87 14.09 8.26 -7.83
C PRO A 87 14.41 7.98 -6.35
N LYS A 88 15.03 8.95 -5.66
CA LYS A 88 15.45 8.85 -4.26
C LYS A 88 14.33 8.48 -3.27
N ASP A 89 13.08 8.80 -3.61
CA ASP A 89 11.90 8.57 -2.79
C ASP A 89 11.33 7.15 -2.94
N ILE A 90 11.97 6.30 -3.76
CA ILE A 90 11.74 4.85 -3.85
C ILE A 90 13.01 4.13 -3.45
N GLN A 91 12.91 3.24 -2.47
CA GLN A 91 13.99 2.38 -2.05
C GLN A 91 13.52 0.93 -2.09
N ILE A 92 14.28 0.07 -2.75
CA ILE A 92 14.03 -1.38 -2.73
C ILE A 92 14.49 -1.91 -1.37
N THR A 93 13.59 -2.59 -0.67
CA THR A 93 13.88 -3.21 0.63
C THR A 93 14.12 -4.71 0.51
N GLN A 94 13.51 -5.36 -0.49
CA GLN A 94 13.67 -6.79 -0.72
C GLN A 94 13.42 -7.12 -2.19
N VAL A 95 14.16 -8.10 -2.72
CA VAL A 95 13.86 -8.77 -3.98
C VAL A 95 13.91 -10.27 -3.75
N GLU A 96 12.90 -10.99 -4.21
CA GLU A 96 12.82 -12.45 -4.11
C GLU A 96 12.33 -13.07 -5.41
N SER A 97 12.76 -14.29 -5.69
CA SER A 97 12.23 -15.10 -6.79
C SER A 97 10.89 -15.71 -6.38
N VAL A 98 9.93 -15.69 -7.28
CA VAL A 98 8.58 -16.22 -7.06
C VAL A 98 8.28 -17.29 -8.11
N ASP A 99 7.59 -18.36 -7.70
CA ASP A 99 7.14 -19.39 -8.64
C ASP A 99 6.31 -18.76 -9.78
N GLU A 100 6.66 -19.07 -11.00
CA GLU A 100 5.95 -18.62 -12.21
C GLU A 100 4.46 -18.97 -12.19
N ARG A 101 4.11 -20.09 -11.52
CA ARG A 101 2.74 -20.59 -11.39
C ARG A 101 1.98 -20.01 -10.19
N ALA A 102 2.66 -19.25 -9.32
CA ALA A 102 1.98 -18.62 -8.18
C ALA A 102 0.81 -17.74 -8.65
N PRO A 103 -0.27 -17.64 -7.88
CA PRO A 103 -1.42 -16.80 -8.22
C PRO A 103 -1.03 -15.35 -8.55
N ALA A 104 -1.92 -14.61 -9.18
CA ALA A 104 -1.70 -13.19 -9.44
C ALA A 104 -1.47 -12.43 -8.12
N LEU A 105 -0.50 -11.49 -8.11
CA LEU A 105 -0.11 -10.79 -6.89
C LEU A 105 -1.29 -10.13 -6.18
N GLN A 106 -2.18 -9.49 -6.93
CA GLN A 106 -3.34 -8.78 -6.38
C GLN A 106 -4.32 -9.70 -5.66
N THR A 107 -4.48 -10.95 -6.12
CA THR A 107 -5.39 -11.92 -5.49
C THR A 107 -4.86 -12.52 -4.20
N GLN A 108 -3.57 -12.34 -3.92
CA GLN A 108 -2.91 -12.81 -2.70
C GLN A 108 -3.04 -11.81 -1.54
N VAL A 109 -3.41 -10.55 -1.81
CA VAL A 109 -3.52 -9.51 -0.77
C VAL A 109 -4.76 -9.77 0.07
N LEU A 110 -4.59 -9.85 1.39
CA LEU A 110 -5.67 -9.99 2.37
C LEU A 110 -5.99 -8.66 3.04
N SER A 111 -4.97 -8.01 3.58
CA SER A 111 -5.11 -6.82 4.41
C SER A 111 -3.94 -5.87 4.20
N ALA A 112 -4.09 -4.64 4.68
CA ALA A 112 -3.04 -3.65 4.71
C ALA A 112 -2.96 -3.00 6.09
N GLU A 113 -1.76 -2.80 6.57
CA GLU A 113 -1.50 -2.10 7.83
C GLU A 113 -1.12 -0.65 7.54
N TYR A 114 -1.66 0.22 8.39
CA TYR A 114 -1.45 1.66 8.29
C TYR A 114 -1.09 2.24 9.64
N GLN A 115 -0.23 3.24 9.57
CA GLN A 115 0.09 4.15 10.66
C GLN A 115 -0.37 5.56 10.27
N VAL A 116 -1.07 6.23 11.16
CA VAL A 116 -1.61 7.56 10.91
C VAL A 116 -1.09 8.53 11.95
N HIS A 117 -0.30 9.49 11.51
CA HIS A 117 0.21 10.58 12.34
C HIS A 117 -0.75 11.76 12.25
N LEU A 118 -1.21 12.24 13.40
CA LEU A 118 -2.04 13.43 13.48
C LEU A 118 -1.16 14.67 13.38
N THR A 119 -1.51 15.61 12.50
CA THR A 119 -0.80 16.89 12.34
C THR A 119 -1.35 17.97 13.24
N GLU A 120 -2.60 17.85 13.68
CA GLU A 120 -3.26 18.73 14.62
C GLU A 120 -3.44 18.03 15.98
N PRO A 121 -3.43 18.80 17.09
CA PRO A 121 -3.68 18.25 18.41
C PRO A 121 -5.11 17.69 18.55
N VAL A 122 -5.21 16.45 18.99
CA VAL A 122 -6.49 15.80 19.33
C VAL A 122 -6.45 15.38 20.80
N THR A 123 -7.56 15.52 21.50
CA THR A 123 -7.65 15.09 22.89
C THR A 123 -7.62 13.55 22.96
N GLY A 124 -6.56 12.99 23.54
CA GLY A 124 -6.33 11.53 23.55
C GLY A 124 -7.45 10.72 24.21
N SER A 125 -8.11 11.26 25.26
CA SER A 125 -9.25 10.58 25.89
C SER A 125 -10.48 10.51 24.97
N LEU A 126 -10.74 11.54 24.18
CA LEU A 126 -11.83 11.55 23.18
C LEU A 126 -11.52 10.57 22.04
N LEU A 127 -10.29 10.59 21.55
CA LEU A 127 -9.85 9.68 20.50
C LEU A 127 -9.95 8.21 20.95
N LYS A 128 -9.48 7.91 22.17
CA LYS A 128 -9.58 6.56 22.73
C LYS A 128 -11.04 6.10 22.84
N ARG A 129 -11.93 6.99 23.32
CA ARG A 129 -13.36 6.68 23.40
C ARG A 129 -13.96 6.41 22.02
N ALA A 130 -13.67 7.25 21.02
CA ALA A 130 -14.16 7.03 19.65
C ALA A 130 -13.66 5.72 19.04
N ILE A 131 -12.41 5.34 19.31
CA ILE A 131 -11.85 4.03 18.90
C ILE A 131 -12.63 2.88 19.56
N GLU A 132 -12.90 2.94 20.85
CA GLU A 132 -13.66 1.89 21.55
C GLU A 132 -15.13 1.83 21.08
N GLU A 133 -15.75 2.96 20.72
CA GLU A 133 -17.07 2.99 20.10
C GLU A 133 -17.07 2.27 18.74
N ILE A 134 -16.06 2.48 17.90
CA ILE A 134 -15.89 1.75 16.63
C ILE A 134 -15.66 0.26 16.86
N LYS A 135 -14.81 -0.10 17.83
CA LYS A 135 -14.48 -1.52 18.14
C LYS A 135 -15.71 -2.29 18.64
N SER A 136 -16.56 -1.64 19.42
CA SER A 136 -17.78 -2.23 19.99
C SER A 136 -19.00 -2.19 19.04
N ALA A 137 -18.95 -1.40 17.97
CA ALA A 137 -20.03 -1.31 17.01
C ALA A 137 -20.23 -2.64 16.27
N THR A 138 -21.49 -3.03 16.11
CA THR A 138 -21.87 -4.21 15.32
C THR A 138 -21.81 -3.90 13.80
N THR A 139 -22.18 -2.67 13.44
CA THR A 139 -22.22 -2.19 12.05
C THR A 139 -21.76 -0.75 11.97
N LEU A 140 -21.13 -0.35 10.85
CA LEU A 140 -20.77 1.04 10.54
C LEU A 140 -21.18 1.34 9.09
N PRO A 141 -22.47 1.67 8.86
CA PRO A 141 -22.99 1.92 7.52
C PRO A 141 -22.28 3.09 6.86
N ARG A 142 -21.88 2.93 5.61
CA ARG A 142 -21.25 3.96 4.77
C ARG A 142 -21.86 3.94 3.39
N GLU A 143 -21.82 5.09 2.74
CA GLU A 143 -22.18 5.22 1.33
C GLU A 143 -20.98 5.75 0.55
N ARG A 144 -20.71 5.11 -0.59
CA ARG A 144 -19.68 5.56 -1.50
C ARG A 144 -20.10 5.35 -2.94
N ARG A 145 -20.08 6.44 -3.72
CA ARG A 145 -20.48 6.43 -5.14
C ARG A 145 -21.85 5.78 -5.37
N GLY A 146 -22.81 6.09 -4.47
CA GLY A 146 -24.18 5.54 -4.52
C GLY A 146 -24.29 4.08 -4.07
N LYS A 147 -23.24 3.47 -3.52
CA LYS A 147 -23.27 2.10 -2.97
C LYS A 147 -23.15 2.12 -1.46
N PHE A 148 -24.11 1.48 -0.79
CA PHE A 148 -24.06 1.26 0.66
C PHE A 148 -23.23 0.03 0.98
N TYR A 149 -22.45 0.12 2.05
CA TYR A 149 -21.64 -0.98 2.58
C TYR A 149 -21.42 -0.82 4.09
N ASP A 150 -21.02 -1.89 4.74
CA ASP A 150 -20.64 -1.86 6.14
C ASP A 150 -19.11 -1.77 6.27
N LEU A 151 -18.63 -0.72 6.92
CA LEU A 151 -17.21 -0.52 7.16
C LEU A 151 -16.68 -1.40 8.31
N ARG A 152 -17.54 -1.76 9.28
CA ARG A 152 -17.09 -2.46 10.50
C ARG A 152 -16.33 -3.77 10.23
N PRO A 153 -16.82 -4.69 9.38
CA PRO A 153 -16.10 -5.94 9.09
C PRO A 153 -14.81 -5.73 8.30
N LEU A 154 -14.56 -4.55 7.76
CA LEU A 154 -13.33 -4.21 7.04
C LEU A 154 -12.23 -3.67 7.95
N ILE A 155 -12.53 -3.45 9.24
CA ILE A 155 -11.57 -3.01 10.26
C ILE A 155 -11.17 -4.24 11.09
N GLU A 156 -9.98 -4.78 10.84
CA GLU A 156 -9.44 -5.96 11.53
C GLU A 156 -8.77 -5.56 12.85
N LEU A 157 -8.07 -4.42 12.84
CA LEU A 157 -7.45 -3.82 14.02
C LEU A 157 -7.59 -2.30 13.94
N LEU A 158 -7.88 -1.68 15.08
CA LEU A 158 -7.85 -0.24 15.26
C LEU A 158 -7.36 0.05 16.68
N ASP A 159 -6.26 0.78 16.80
CA ASP A 159 -5.68 1.15 18.08
C ASP A 159 -4.95 2.47 17.99
N MET A 160 -4.50 3.01 19.13
CA MET A 160 -3.70 4.22 19.21
C MET A 160 -2.60 4.10 20.24
N GLU A 161 -1.50 4.78 19.96
CA GLU A 161 -0.42 4.99 20.90
C GLU A 161 -0.16 6.49 21.08
N THR A 162 0.39 6.84 22.21
CA THR A 162 0.80 8.21 22.52
C THR A 162 2.29 8.20 22.80
N ASP A 163 3.03 9.02 22.06
CA ASP A 163 4.48 9.13 22.26
C ASP A 163 4.82 9.95 23.54
N ALA A 164 6.11 10.00 23.88
CA ALA A 164 6.59 10.73 25.05
C ALA A 164 6.30 12.25 24.98
N ASN A 165 6.01 12.79 23.80
CA ASN A 165 5.70 14.21 23.58
C ASN A 165 4.17 14.47 23.58
N GLY A 166 3.35 13.43 23.86
CA GLY A 166 1.90 13.53 23.85
C GLY A 166 1.26 13.50 22.46
N LYS A 167 2.02 13.18 21.40
CA LYS A 167 1.46 13.02 20.06
C LYS A 167 0.83 11.65 19.91
N HIS A 168 -0.34 11.63 19.31
CA HIS A 168 -1.08 10.39 19.06
C HIS A 168 -0.79 9.86 17.66
N CYS A 169 -0.63 8.55 17.59
CA CYS A 169 -0.52 7.80 16.36
C CYS A 169 -1.60 6.71 16.35
N ILE A 170 -2.35 6.61 15.26
CA ILE A 170 -3.39 5.59 15.09
C ILE A 170 -2.80 4.47 14.25
N PHE A 171 -3.01 3.23 14.69
CA PHE A 171 -2.66 2.01 13.98
C PHE A 171 -3.93 1.32 13.52
N MET A 172 -3.97 0.90 12.26
CA MET A 172 -5.10 0.16 11.74
C MET A 172 -4.67 -0.94 10.77
N THR A 173 -5.31 -2.09 10.87
CA THR A 173 -5.25 -3.14 9.86
C THR A 173 -6.61 -3.20 9.19
N LEU A 174 -6.62 -3.03 7.88
CA LEU A 174 -7.83 -2.98 7.08
C LEU A 174 -7.81 -4.07 6.02
N THR A 175 -8.94 -4.72 5.81
CA THR A 175 -9.12 -5.65 4.68
C THR A 175 -8.78 -4.96 3.36
N ALA A 176 -8.00 -5.62 2.50
CA ALA A 176 -7.53 -5.08 1.21
C ALA A 176 -7.66 -6.06 0.05
N ARG A 177 -8.54 -7.06 0.18
CA ARG A 177 -8.81 -8.07 -0.86
C ARG A 177 -9.78 -7.56 -1.92
N GLU A 178 -9.78 -8.23 -3.04
CA GLU A 178 -10.69 -7.92 -4.14
C GLU A 178 -12.16 -7.96 -3.66
N GLY A 179 -12.92 -6.94 -4.01
CA GLY A 179 -14.33 -6.79 -3.60
C GLY A 179 -14.57 -6.34 -2.16
N ALA A 180 -13.54 -6.31 -1.29
CA ALA A 180 -13.66 -5.92 0.10
C ALA A 180 -12.44 -5.10 0.55
N THR A 181 -12.53 -3.77 0.47
CA THR A 181 -11.42 -2.88 0.79
C THR A 181 -11.84 -1.84 1.82
N GLY A 182 -11.29 -1.94 3.03
CA GLY A 182 -11.32 -0.90 4.05
C GLY A 182 -10.40 0.26 3.64
N ARG A 183 -10.81 1.49 3.96
CA ARG A 183 -10.04 2.69 3.62
C ARG A 183 -9.74 3.51 4.86
N PRO A 184 -8.47 3.91 5.05
CA PRO A 184 -8.10 4.76 6.18
C PRO A 184 -8.95 6.02 6.29
N GLU A 185 -9.27 6.68 5.17
CA GLU A 185 -10.06 7.91 5.15
C GLU A 185 -11.46 7.70 5.73
N GLU A 186 -12.10 6.55 5.46
CA GLU A 186 -13.43 6.23 6.01
C GLU A 186 -13.39 5.97 7.51
N VAL A 187 -12.29 5.36 8.00
CA VAL A 187 -12.07 5.16 9.44
C VAL A 187 -11.82 6.50 10.12
N LEU A 188 -10.96 7.35 9.55
CA LEU A 188 -10.67 8.69 10.06
C LEU A 188 -11.94 9.56 10.13
N ASN A 189 -12.75 9.56 9.08
CA ASN A 189 -14.04 10.25 9.08
C ASN A 189 -14.98 9.73 10.19
N THR A 190 -14.94 8.43 10.48
CA THR A 190 -15.72 7.84 11.60
C THR A 190 -15.21 8.31 12.95
N LEU A 191 -13.90 8.52 13.08
CA LEU A 191 -13.28 9.07 14.30
C LEU A 191 -13.49 10.59 14.45
N GLY A 192 -14.12 11.25 13.47
CA GLY A 192 -14.26 12.71 13.42
C GLY A 192 -12.94 13.43 13.09
N ILE A 193 -12.01 12.75 12.43
CA ILE A 193 -10.71 13.29 12.03
C ILE A 193 -10.73 13.54 10.52
N GLU A 194 -10.53 14.77 10.11
CA GLU A 194 -10.42 15.11 8.70
C GLU A 194 -9.07 14.59 8.15
N PRO A 195 -9.08 13.84 7.03
CA PRO A 195 -7.87 13.22 6.47
C PRO A 195 -6.75 14.22 6.14
N GLU A 196 -7.09 15.48 5.85
CA GLU A 196 -6.12 16.55 5.55
C GLU A 196 -5.23 16.92 6.76
N TYR A 197 -5.71 16.67 7.99
CA TYR A 197 -4.93 16.85 9.21
C TYR A 197 -4.18 15.58 9.63
N THR A 198 -3.91 14.71 8.67
CA THR A 198 -3.21 13.46 8.93
C THR A 198 -2.09 13.20 7.91
N ARG A 199 -1.15 12.37 8.32
CA ARG A 199 -0.19 11.72 7.42
C ARG A 199 -0.38 10.23 7.54
N VAL A 200 -0.93 9.64 6.49
CA VAL A 200 -1.19 8.20 6.43
C VAL A 200 -0.02 7.50 5.73
N GLU A 201 0.52 6.49 6.40
CA GLU A 201 1.56 5.64 5.87
C GLU A 201 1.11 4.18 5.88
N ARG A 202 1.16 3.50 4.73
CA ARG A 202 0.98 2.05 4.67
C ARG A 202 2.29 1.38 5.10
N THR A 203 2.29 0.67 6.21
CA THR A 203 3.50 0.04 6.75
C THR A 203 3.80 -1.28 6.04
N ARG A 204 2.76 -2.05 5.71
CA ARG A 204 2.91 -3.29 4.91
C ARG A 204 1.59 -3.78 4.31
N LEU A 205 1.72 -4.70 3.37
CA LEU A 205 0.64 -5.53 2.85
C LEU A 205 0.73 -6.93 3.48
N ILE A 206 -0.42 -7.51 3.83
CA ILE A 206 -0.53 -8.87 4.36
C ILE A 206 -1.04 -9.76 3.23
N PHE A 207 -0.32 -10.84 2.96
CA PHE A 207 -0.61 -11.79 1.90
C PHE A 207 -1.11 -13.12 2.46
N GLN A 208 -1.87 -13.82 1.64
CA GLN A 208 -2.21 -15.22 1.89
C GLN A 208 -0.93 -16.06 1.95
N LYS A 209 -0.86 -16.95 2.94
CA LYS A 209 0.26 -17.89 3.10
C LYS A 209 0.15 -19.06 2.13
#